data_0e7c80376abe913ab4b395f701d9a22b
#
_entry.id   0e7c80376abe913ab4b395f701d9a22b
#
_cell.length_a   1.000
_cell.length_b   1.000
_cell.length_c   1.000
_cell.angle_alpha   90.00
_cell.angle_beta   90.00
_cell.angle_gamma   90.00
#
_symmetry.space_group_name_H-M   'P 1'
#
loop_
_entity.id
_entity.type
_entity.pdbx_description
1 polymer ?
#
loop_
_entity_poly.entity_id
_entity_poly.type
_entity_poly.pdbx_seq_one_letter_code
_entity_poly.pdbx_strand_id
1 'polypeptide(L)'
;SVVGAKARSNAPLTRTRADRALIWTNRYSSHPSLTTMSRNNRLATVLGRAGALRKQAPESPTGFKTDIVMTAVDDTFADVNGNLDRDPDEATTNFPLAAAVTKTSTQGAKFEQRAFVVSDVDVFSDELLEVVQGNFYLFRDIVAWLQIDEDPIVPSVSEKDVKIVHQAEEDAILFYGTTFGVPLLILGLGFLATRRRRTA
;
A
#
# COMPACT_ATOMS: atom_id res chain seq x y z
N SER A 1 20.35 6.20 1.82
CA SER A 1 19.22 5.82 0.96
C SER A 1 19.71 5.33 -0.40
N VAL A 2 18.86 4.60 -1.12
CA VAL A 2 19.10 4.24 -2.52
C VAL A 2 18.39 5.27 -3.39
N VAL A 3 19.08 5.80 -4.40
CA VAL A 3 18.60 6.93 -5.20
C VAL A 3 18.80 6.64 -6.68
N GLY A 4 17.88 7.06 -7.52
CA GLY A 4 17.96 6.93 -8.96
C GLY A 4 18.88 7.99 -9.58
N ALA A 5 19.87 7.60 -10.39
CA ALA A 5 20.77 8.52 -11.09
C ALA A 5 20.02 9.44 -12.07
N LYS A 6 18.87 8.99 -12.56
CA LYS A 6 17.99 9.76 -13.46
C LYS A 6 16.56 9.67 -12.98
N ALA A 7 15.91 10.83 -12.79
CA ALA A 7 14.46 10.84 -12.58
C ALA A 7 13.77 10.30 -13.83
N ARG A 8 13.05 9.18 -13.70
CA ARG A 8 12.24 8.59 -14.78
C ARG A 8 10.80 9.09 -14.64
N SER A 9 10.51 10.26 -15.11
CA SER A 9 9.14 10.74 -15.26
C SER A 9 8.86 10.95 -16.75
N ASN A 10 7.80 10.38 -17.25
CA ASN A 10 7.26 10.70 -18.58
C ASN A 10 6.46 12.01 -18.56
N ALA A 11 6.35 12.68 -17.42
CA ALA A 11 5.70 13.97 -17.30
C ALA A 11 6.66 15.10 -17.70
N PRO A 12 6.20 16.13 -18.44
CA PRO A 12 7.02 17.27 -18.83
C PRO A 12 7.32 18.22 -17.67
N LEU A 13 7.05 17.83 -16.43
CA LEU A 13 7.27 18.64 -15.24
C LEU A 13 8.74 18.66 -14.85
N THR A 14 9.19 19.82 -14.44
CA THR A 14 10.53 20.14 -13.94
C THR A 14 11.02 19.04 -12.98
N ARG A 15 12.00 18.26 -13.42
CA ARG A 15 12.62 17.21 -12.61
C ARG A 15 13.36 17.85 -11.45
N THR A 16 12.78 17.74 -10.26
CA THR A 16 13.40 18.20 -9.02
C THR A 16 14.39 17.15 -8.50
N ARG A 17 15.34 17.56 -7.66
CA ARG A 17 16.21 16.60 -6.94
C ARG A 17 15.39 15.58 -6.15
N ALA A 18 14.26 15.99 -5.60
CA ALA A 18 13.36 15.12 -4.85
C ALA A 18 12.85 13.93 -5.67
N ASP A 19 12.68 14.06 -6.98
CA ASP A 19 12.22 12.97 -7.85
C ASP A 19 13.23 11.81 -7.94
N ARG A 20 14.49 12.05 -7.59
CA ARG A 20 15.51 11.00 -7.53
C ARG A 20 15.34 10.08 -6.34
N ALA A 21 14.67 10.54 -5.28
CA ALA A 21 14.33 9.71 -4.14
C ALA A 21 13.24 8.66 -4.46
N LEU A 22 12.55 8.81 -5.61
CA LEU A 22 11.59 7.84 -6.11
C LEU A 22 12.30 6.82 -7.01
N ILE A 23 12.38 5.58 -6.56
CA ILE A 23 12.97 4.47 -7.30
C ILE A 23 11.87 3.72 -8.03
N TRP A 24 12.05 3.55 -9.33
CA TRP A 24 11.21 2.72 -10.17
C TRP A 24 11.94 1.44 -10.51
N THR A 25 11.32 0.30 -10.25
CA THR A 25 11.91 -0.98 -10.65
C THR A 25 10.87 -1.92 -11.23
N ASN A 26 11.27 -2.67 -12.24
CA ASN A 26 10.57 -3.83 -12.78
C ASN A 26 11.45 -5.09 -12.75
N ARG A 27 12.48 -5.07 -11.90
CA ARG A 27 13.41 -6.20 -11.75
C ARG A 27 12.94 -7.12 -10.65
N TYR A 28 12.20 -8.12 -11.03
CA TYR A 28 11.62 -9.13 -10.15
C TYR A 28 12.20 -10.51 -10.42
N SER A 29 12.39 -11.30 -9.38
CA SER A 29 12.69 -12.71 -9.51
C SER A 29 11.42 -13.51 -9.84
N SER A 30 11.60 -14.75 -10.28
CA SER A 30 10.49 -15.69 -10.52
C SER A 30 9.94 -16.33 -9.25
N HIS A 31 10.15 -15.71 -8.08
CA HIS A 31 9.69 -16.23 -6.79
C HIS A 31 8.15 -16.22 -6.70
N PRO A 32 7.52 -17.22 -6.05
CA PRO A 32 6.04 -17.28 -5.93
C PRO A 32 5.39 -16.07 -5.27
N SER A 33 6.11 -15.32 -4.44
CA SER A 33 5.61 -14.07 -3.84
C SER A 33 5.41 -12.93 -4.85
N LEU A 34 5.82 -13.09 -6.11
CA LEU A 34 5.76 -12.07 -7.16
C LEU A 34 5.22 -12.65 -8.48
N THR A 35 4.18 -13.45 -8.40
CA THR A 35 3.66 -14.21 -9.55
C THR A 35 3.19 -13.31 -10.70
N THR A 36 2.44 -12.25 -10.41
CA THR A 36 1.96 -11.30 -11.42
C THR A 36 3.08 -10.39 -11.90
N MET A 37 3.89 -9.89 -10.96
CA MET A 37 4.97 -8.95 -11.24
C MET A 37 6.06 -9.56 -12.13
N SER A 38 6.46 -10.79 -11.84
CA SER A 38 7.50 -11.51 -12.61
C SER A 38 7.09 -11.85 -14.05
N ARG A 39 5.78 -12.00 -14.30
CA ARG A 39 5.24 -12.33 -15.63
C ARG A 39 4.95 -11.10 -16.49
N ASN A 40 4.91 -9.91 -15.88
CA ASN A 40 4.55 -8.68 -16.58
C ASN A 40 5.61 -7.59 -16.35
N ASN A 41 6.61 -7.55 -17.23
CA ASN A 41 7.69 -6.57 -17.18
C ASN A 41 7.26 -5.10 -17.42
N ARG A 42 5.99 -4.87 -17.79
CA ARG A 42 5.44 -3.51 -17.92
C ARG A 42 5.01 -2.93 -16.57
N LEU A 43 4.76 -3.79 -15.58
CA LEU A 43 4.45 -3.35 -14.23
C LEU A 43 5.75 -2.94 -13.52
N ALA A 44 5.78 -1.74 -13.02
CA ALA A 44 6.89 -1.24 -12.22
C ALA A 44 6.40 -0.85 -10.82
N THR A 45 7.20 -1.20 -9.81
CA THR A 45 7.00 -0.75 -8.44
C THR A 45 7.71 0.58 -8.24
N VAL A 46 7.08 1.48 -7.50
CA VAL A 46 7.66 2.75 -7.06
C VAL A 46 7.92 2.68 -5.56
N LEU A 47 9.12 3.05 -5.16
CA LEU A 47 9.53 3.14 -3.76
C LEU A 47 10.00 4.57 -3.49
N GLY A 48 9.63 5.12 -2.33
CA GLY A 48 10.03 6.46 -1.88
C GLY A 48 11.09 6.39 -0.80
N ARG A 49 12.30 6.91 -1.05
CA ARG A 49 13.41 6.89 -0.10
C ARG A 49 13.80 5.49 0.38
N ALA A 50 13.77 4.53 -0.51
CA ALA A 50 14.09 3.14 -0.17
C ALA A 50 15.49 2.98 0.43
N GLY A 51 15.63 2.08 1.35
CA GLY A 51 16.91 1.56 1.81
C GLY A 51 17.44 0.48 0.87
N ALA A 52 18.56 -0.13 1.21
CA ALA A 52 19.03 -1.36 0.60
C ALA A 52 19.03 -2.48 1.63
N LEU A 53 18.53 -3.63 1.24
CA LEU A 53 18.61 -4.81 2.08
C LEU A 53 20.00 -5.44 1.94
N ARG A 54 20.54 -5.94 3.05
CA ARG A 54 21.79 -6.69 3.04
C ARG A 54 21.63 -7.96 3.85
N LYS A 55 21.93 -9.09 3.21
CA LYS A 55 21.98 -10.37 3.92
C LYS A 55 23.18 -10.35 4.86
N GLN A 56 22.94 -10.61 6.12
CA GLN A 56 24.02 -10.74 7.11
C GLN A 56 24.59 -12.16 7.05
N ALA A 57 25.90 -12.26 6.93
CA ALA A 57 26.62 -13.54 7.07
C ALA A 57 27.11 -13.72 8.52
N PRO A 58 27.18 -14.97 9.04
CA PRO A 58 26.83 -16.23 8.41
C PRO A 58 25.30 -16.39 8.26
N GLU A 59 24.88 -17.25 7.31
CA GLU A 59 23.47 -17.66 7.23
C GLU A 59 23.02 -18.18 8.58
N SER A 60 21.88 -17.68 9.06
CA SER A 60 21.35 -18.06 10.34
C SER A 60 21.23 -19.59 10.45
N PRO A 61 21.81 -20.23 11.48
CA PRO A 61 21.73 -21.69 11.65
C PRO A 61 20.29 -22.17 11.92
N THR A 62 19.32 -21.28 11.91
CA THR A 62 17.93 -21.51 12.34
C THR A 62 16.99 -21.99 11.24
N GLY A 63 17.49 -22.37 10.05
CA GLY A 63 16.68 -22.95 8.98
C GLY A 63 15.83 -21.93 8.19
N PHE A 64 16.16 -20.64 8.31
CA PHE A 64 15.57 -19.62 7.45
C PHE A 64 16.23 -19.60 6.08
N LYS A 65 15.42 -19.59 5.03
CA LYS A 65 15.83 -19.32 3.66
C LYS A 65 15.43 -17.89 3.29
N THR A 66 16.36 -17.12 2.75
CA THR A 66 16.12 -15.74 2.32
C THR A 66 16.42 -15.63 0.84
N ASP A 67 15.41 -15.29 0.06
CA ASP A 67 15.50 -15.08 -1.39
C ASP A 67 15.30 -13.58 -1.68
N ILE A 68 16.26 -12.94 -2.37
CA ILE A 68 16.09 -11.58 -2.88
C ILE A 68 15.14 -11.64 -4.07
N VAL A 69 14.01 -10.94 -3.97
CA VAL A 69 12.93 -11.04 -4.94
C VAL A 69 12.75 -9.79 -5.80
N MET A 70 13.24 -8.66 -5.35
CA MET A 70 13.18 -7.39 -6.08
C MET A 70 14.50 -6.64 -5.92
N THR A 71 15.03 -6.09 -7.02
CA THR A 71 16.26 -5.29 -7.03
C THR A 71 16.05 -3.97 -7.73
N ALA A 72 16.88 -3.00 -7.39
CA ALA A 72 16.94 -1.72 -8.07
C ALA A 72 17.44 -1.88 -9.52
N VAL A 73 17.16 -0.90 -10.36
CA VAL A 73 17.71 -0.83 -11.73
C VAL A 73 19.17 -0.36 -11.71
N ASP A 74 19.89 -0.58 -12.81
CA ASP A 74 21.35 -0.35 -12.91
C ASP A 74 21.80 1.08 -12.61
N ASP A 75 20.94 2.06 -12.80
CA ASP A 75 21.24 3.48 -12.61
C ASP A 75 20.99 3.99 -11.17
N THR A 76 20.99 3.10 -10.17
CA THR A 76 20.80 3.48 -8.77
C THR A 76 22.14 3.53 -8.03
N PHE A 77 22.25 4.44 -7.07
CA PHE A 77 23.43 4.59 -6.23
C PHE A 77 23.04 4.72 -4.74
N ALA A 78 23.98 4.45 -3.86
CA ALA A 78 23.78 4.60 -2.42
C ALA A 78 24.13 6.03 -2.01
N ASP A 79 23.13 6.88 -1.85
CA ASP A 79 23.30 8.22 -1.32
C ASP A 79 23.57 8.16 0.19
N VAL A 80 24.80 8.41 0.57
CA VAL A 80 25.29 8.32 1.95
C VAL A 80 25.10 9.64 2.70
N ASN A 81 25.24 10.76 2.01
CA ASN A 81 25.19 12.10 2.61
C ASN A 81 23.82 12.79 2.50
N GLY A 82 22.87 12.21 1.78
CA GLY A 82 21.50 12.73 1.64
C GLY A 82 21.36 13.91 0.68
N ASN A 83 22.36 14.14 -0.19
CA ASN A 83 22.33 15.25 -1.14
C ASN A 83 21.53 14.95 -2.42
N LEU A 84 21.15 13.70 -2.64
CA LEU A 84 20.46 13.18 -3.83
C LEU A 84 21.24 13.36 -5.14
N ASP A 85 22.52 13.68 -5.07
CA ASP A 85 23.46 13.76 -6.20
C ASP A 85 24.50 12.65 -6.04
N ARG A 86 24.89 12.03 -7.14
CA ARG A 86 25.87 10.96 -7.10
C ARG A 86 27.27 11.51 -6.92
N ASP A 87 27.90 11.12 -5.83
CA ASP A 87 29.30 11.42 -5.55
C ASP A 87 30.23 10.30 -6.05
N PRO A 88 31.53 10.60 -6.32
CA PRO A 88 32.48 9.63 -6.91
C PRO A 88 32.73 8.38 -6.04
N ASP A 89 32.57 8.49 -4.73
CA ASP A 89 32.74 7.43 -3.73
C ASP A 89 31.46 6.62 -3.47
N GLU A 90 30.33 7.03 -4.05
CA GLU A 90 29.07 6.32 -3.87
C GLU A 90 28.92 5.15 -4.84
N ALA A 91 28.69 3.99 -4.25
CA ALA A 91 28.56 2.75 -5.01
C ALA A 91 27.29 2.74 -5.87
N THR A 92 27.45 2.29 -7.10
CA THR A 92 26.33 2.02 -8.03
C THR A 92 26.21 0.52 -8.20
N THR A 93 25.04 -0.04 -7.90
CA THR A 93 24.77 -1.47 -8.07
C THR A 93 23.26 -1.73 -8.08
N ASN A 94 22.88 -2.98 -8.38
CA ASN A 94 21.49 -3.44 -8.30
C ASN A 94 21.15 -3.75 -6.84
N PHE A 95 20.84 -2.74 -6.05
CA PHE A 95 20.55 -2.88 -4.64
C PHE A 95 19.34 -3.80 -4.41
N PRO A 96 19.43 -4.78 -3.48
CA PRO A 96 18.26 -5.54 -3.06
C PRO A 96 17.25 -4.64 -2.37
N LEU A 97 16.00 -4.63 -2.87
CA LEU A 97 14.91 -3.79 -2.37
C LEU A 97 13.85 -4.60 -1.62
N ALA A 98 13.69 -5.88 -1.96
CA ALA A 98 12.78 -6.77 -1.23
C ALA A 98 13.31 -8.18 -1.15
N ALA A 99 12.93 -8.88 -0.09
CA ALA A 99 13.27 -10.27 0.17
C ALA A 99 12.06 -11.06 0.67
N ALA A 100 11.94 -12.29 0.20
CA ALA A 100 11.04 -13.29 0.75
C ALA A 100 11.82 -14.20 1.71
N VAL A 101 11.28 -14.40 2.89
CA VAL A 101 11.89 -15.23 3.93
C VAL A 101 10.96 -16.39 4.24
N THR A 102 11.48 -17.60 4.18
CA THR A 102 10.73 -18.81 4.49
C THR A 102 11.46 -19.64 5.57
N LYS A 103 10.69 -20.33 6.38
CA LYS A 103 11.22 -21.29 7.35
C LYS A 103 10.37 -22.54 7.34
N THR A 104 10.99 -23.65 6.95
CA THR A 104 10.34 -24.96 7.00
C THR A 104 10.32 -25.46 8.45
N SER A 105 9.16 -25.89 8.93
CA SER A 105 9.04 -26.48 10.25
C SER A 105 9.76 -27.83 10.32
N THR A 106 10.63 -28.01 11.32
CA THR A 106 11.35 -29.27 11.56
C THR A 106 10.52 -30.30 12.33
N GLN A 107 9.36 -29.94 12.86
CA GLN A 107 8.53 -30.80 13.74
C GLN A 107 7.25 -31.33 13.05
N GLY A 108 7.29 -31.62 11.77
CA GLY A 108 6.12 -32.19 11.07
C GLY A 108 4.93 -31.24 10.97
N ALA A 109 5.10 -29.97 11.29
CA ALA A 109 4.10 -28.97 11.05
C ALA A 109 3.90 -28.84 9.53
N LYS A 110 2.66 -28.94 9.11
CA LYS A 110 2.20 -28.87 7.71
C LYS A 110 2.44 -27.50 7.07
N PHE A 111 2.91 -26.52 7.87
CA PHE A 111 2.95 -25.12 7.46
C PHE A 111 4.38 -24.58 7.43
N GLU A 112 4.71 -23.93 6.33
CA GLU A 112 5.89 -23.10 6.17
C GLU A 112 5.61 -21.71 6.77
N GLN A 113 6.55 -21.19 7.58
CA GLN A 113 6.48 -19.79 8.03
C GLN A 113 6.98 -18.89 6.91
N ARG A 114 6.28 -17.80 6.62
CA ARG A 114 6.61 -16.87 5.55
C ARG A 114 6.63 -15.44 6.06
N ALA A 115 7.60 -14.68 5.60
CA ALA A 115 7.66 -13.24 5.80
C ALA A 115 8.15 -12.56 4.53
N PHE A 116 7.64 -11.37 4.27
CA PHE A 116 8.10 -10.52 3.17
C PHE A 116 8.68 -9.23 3.75
N VAL A 117 9.88 -8.87 3.32
CA VAL A 117 10.59 -7.68 3.77
C VAL A 117 10.79 -6.76 2.59
N VAL A 118 10.38 -5.52 2.72
CA VAL A 118 10.60 -4.48 1.72
C VAL A 118 11.35 -3.31 2.36
N SER A 119 12.19 -2.63 1.61
CA SER A 119 13.10 -1.60 2.10
C SER A 119 12.51 -0.20 2.16
N ASP A 120 11.20 -0.08 1.96
CA ASP A 120 10.46 1.17 1.97
C ASP A 120 9.13 0.99 2.72
N VAL A 121 8.82 1.90 3.62
CA VAL A 121 7.60 1.89 4.41
C VAL A 121 6.39 2.43 3.64
N ASP A 122 6.63 3.34 2.69
CA ASP A 122 5.56 4.03 1.95
C ASP A 122 5.08 3.25 0.72
N VAL A 123 5.77 2.16 0.34
CA VAL A 123 5.46 1.37 -0.87
C VAL A 123 4.01 0.87 -0.92
N PHE A 124 3.38 0.68 0.24
CA PHE A 124 1.99 0.25 0.40
C PHE A 124 1.09 1.34 1.01
N SER A 125 1.51 2.60 0.93
CA SER A 125 0.63 3.72 1.30
C SER A 125 -0.56 3.82 0.32
N ASP A 126 -1.68 4.33 0.81
CA ASP A 126 -2.88 4.51 0.00
C ASP A 126 -2.60 5.30 -1.28
N GLU A 127 -1.78 6.35 -1.18
CA GLU A 127 -1.38 7.17 -2.32
C GLU A 127 -0.68 6.36 -3.41
N LEU A 128 0.29 5.52 -3.04
CA LEU A 128 1.02 4.71 -4.02
C LEU A 128 0.20 3.53 -4.54
N LEU A 129 -0.66 2.95 -3.72
CA LEU A 129 -1.55 1.86 -4.15
C LEU A 129 -2.61 2.34 -5.15
N GLU A 130 -3.12 3.57 -5.00
CA GLU A 130 -4.11 4.15 -5.91
C GLU A 130 -3.49 4.60 -7.24
N VAL A 131 -2.31 5.21 -7.19
CA VAL A 131 -1.70 5.85 -8.36
C VAL A 131 -0.80 4.89 -9.15
N VAL A 132 -0.10 3.97 -8.45
CA VAL A 132 0.87 3.06 -9.07
C VAL A 132 0.32 1.65 -9.14
N GLN A 133 -0.17 1.28 -10.31
CA GLN A 133 -0.71 -0.07 -10.54
C GLN A 133 0.26 -1.19 -10.14
N GLY A 134 1.56 -0.99 -10.34
CA GLY A 134 2.59 -1.96 -9.94
C GLY A 134 2.62 -2.21 -8.43
N ASN A 135 2.48 -1.16 -7.61
CA ASN A 135 2.45 -1.30 -6.15
C ASN A 135 1.22 -2.09 -5.69
N PHE A 136 0.06 -1.84 -6.32
CA PHE A 136 -1.16 -2.59 -6.03
C PHE A 136 -1.01 -4.09 -6.35
N TYR A 137 -0.47 -4.44 -7.52
CA TYR A 137 -0.25 -5.85 -7.88
C TYR A 137 0.83 -6.49 -7.02
N LEU A 138 1.87 -5.75 -6.64
CA LEU A 138 2.89 -6.21 -5.70
C LEU A 138 2.26 -6.57 -4.35
N PHE A 139 1.45 -5.68 -3.79
CA PHE A 139 0.72 -5.92 -2.54
C PHE A 139 -0.15 -7.17 -2.63
N ARG A 140 -0.94 -7.30 -3.69
CA ARG A 140 -1.81 -8.46 -3.92
C ARG A 140 -1.02 -9.77 -4.02
N ASP A 141 0.07 -9.79 -4.78
CA ASP A 141 0.91 -10.99 -4.93
C ASP A 141 1.52 -11.41 -3.58
N ILE A 142 1.99 -10.45 -2.78
CA ILE A 142 2.56 -10.71 -1.45
C ILE A 142 1.50 -11.27 -0.52
N VAL A 143 0.33 -10.67 -0.44
CA VAL A 143 -0.75 -11.14 0.43
C VAL A 143 -1.19 -12.55 0.03
N ALA A 144 -1.36 -12.81 -1.26
CA ALA A 144 -1.69 -14.14 -1.76
C ALA A 144 -0.62 -15.19 -1.40
N TRP A 145 0.66 -14.81 -1.48
CA TRP A 145 1.75 -15.71 -1.11
C TRP A 145 1.83 -15.94 0.41
N LEU A 146 1.53 -14.94 1.23
CA LEU A 146 1.52 -15.05 2.70
C LEU A 146 0.35 -15.91 3.20
N GLN A 147 -0.75 -15.95 2.46
CA GLN A 147 -1.87 -16.85 2.73
C GLN A 147 -1.45 -18.28 2.36
N ILE A 148 -1.28 -19.12 3.40
CA ILE A 148 -0.78 -20.50 3.24
C ILE A 148 -1.86 -21.44 2.71
N ASP A 149 -3.13 -21.03 2.68
CA ASP A 149 -4.22 -21.84 2.16
C ASP A 149 -4.10 -22.04 0.65
N GLU A 150 -4.05 -23.31 0.23
CA GLU A 150 -4.04 -23.72 -1.17
C GLU A 150 -5.33 -23.35 -1.91
N ASP A 151 -6.40 -23.11 -1.18
CA ASP A 151 -7.62 -22.51 -1.72
C ASP A 151 -7.53 -20.99 -1.62
N PRO A 152 -7.44 -20.28 -2.75
CA PRO A 152 -7.59 -18.84 -2.70
C PRO A 152 -8.97 -18.58 -2.07
N ILE A 153 -9.00 -17.96 -0.90
CA ILE A 153 -10.20 -17.33 -0.40
C ILE A 153 -10.51 -16.21 -1.42
N VAL A 154 -11.12 -16.61 -2.50
CA VAL A 154 -11.87 -15.68 -3.33
C VAL A 154 -12.97 -15.23 -2.38
N PRO A 155 -13.00 -13.97 -1.93
CA PRO A 155 -14.16 -13.49 -1.24
C PRO A 155 -15.33 -13.68 -2.21
N SER A 156 -16.08 -14.76 -2.01
CA SER A 156 -17.24 -15.10 -2.85
C SER A 156 -18.41 -14.15 -2.60
N VAL A 157 -18.18 -13.17 -1.79
CA VAL A 157 -19.08 -12.07 -1.55
C VAL A 157 -18.32 -10.80 -1.91
N SER A 158 -18.40 -10.41 -3.18
CA SER A 158 -18.44 -9.00 -3.47
C SER A 158 -19.64 -8.47 -2.69
N GLU A 159 -19.43 -8.00 -1.46
CA GLU A 159 -20.33 -7.00 -0.95
C GLU A 159 -20.31 -5.92 -2.01
N LYS A 160 -21.33 -5.92 -2.86
CA LYS A 160 -21.63 -4.75 -3.65
C LYS A 160 -21.80 -3.66 -2.61
N ASP A 161 -20.76 -2.84 -2.50
CA ASP A 161 -20.86 -1.58 -1.80
C ASP A 161 -22.04 -0.87 -2.44
N VAL A 162 -23.21 -1.02 -1.79
CA VAL A 162 -24.44 -0.38 -2.26
C VAL A 162 -24.15 1.09 -2.05
N LYS A 163 -23.71 1.73 -3.13
CA LYS A 163 -23.58 3.17 -3.15
C LYS A 163 -24.85 3.72 -2.52
N ILE A 164 -24.72 4.32 -1.33
CA ILE A 164 -25.81 5.01 -0.69
C ILE A 164 -26.15 6.18 -1.61
N VAL A 165 -27.10 5.95 -2.50
CA VAL A 165 -27.59 6.97 -3.43
C VAL A 165 -28.55 7.83 -2.64
N HIS A 166 -28.03 8.88 -2.01
CA HIS A 166 -28.86 9.94 -1.48
C HIS A 166 -29.52 10.69 -2.64
N GLN A 167 -30.84 10.64 -2.69
CA GLN A 167 -31.57 11.51 -3.60
C GLN A 167 -31.65 12.89 -2.94
N ALA A 168 -31.23 13.93 -3.66
CA ALA A 168 -31.20 15.30 -3.14
C ALA A 168 -32.55 15.78 -2.58
N GLU A 169 -33.66 15.20 -3.04
CA GLU A 169 -35.01 15.47 -2.56
C GLU A 169 -35.25 14.89 -1.16
N GLU A 170 -34.72 13.73 -0.86
CA GLU A 170 -34.84 13.08 0.46
C GLU A 170 -34.00 13.82 1.52
N ASP A 171 -32.82 14.31 1.13
CA ASP A 171 -31.96 15.10 2.02
C ASP A 171 -32.65 16.41 2.47
N ALA A 172 -33.35 17.09 1.56
CA ALA A 172 -34.13 18.26 1.87
C ALA A 172 -35.27 17.99 2.86
N ILE A 173 -36.01 16.91 2.66
CA ILE A 173 -37.11 16.51 3.55
C ILE A 173 -36.57 16.16 4.95
N LEU A 174 -35.49 15.39 5.02
CA LEU A 174 -34.84 15.02 6.28
C LEU A 174 -34.31 16.28 7.00
N PHE A 175 -33.61 17.15 6.29
CA PHE A 175 -33.04 18.38 6.87
C PHE A 175 -34.11 19.31 7.42
N TYR A 176 -35.12 19.67 6.62
CA TYR A 176 -36.17 20.57 7.03
C TYR A 176 -37.12 19.93 8.05
N GLY A 177 -37.40 18.64 7.92
CA GLY A 177 -38.23 17.88 8.83
C GLY A 177 -37.61 17.80 10.24
N THR A 178 -36.32 17.50 10.34
CA THR A 178 -35.65 17.41 11.64
C THR A 178 -35.32 18.78 12.21
N THR A 179 -34.85 19.73 11.39
CA THR A 179 -34.40 21.05 11.87
C THR A 179 -35.56 21.96 12.28
N PHE A 180 -36.67 21.93 11.55
CA PHE A 180 -37.82 22.79 11.80
C PHE A 180 -39.07 22.03 12.27
N GLY A 181 -39.34 20.85 11.69
CA GLY A 181 -40.55 20.09 11.99
C GLY A 181 -40.62 19.66 13.46
N VAL A 182 -39.55 19.04 13.96
CA VAL A 182 -39.52 18.55 15.35
C VAL A 182 -39.60 19.69 16.36
N PRO A 183 -38.85 20.82 16.28
CA PRO A 183 -38.99 21.93 17.18
C PRO A 183 -40.36 22.59 17.13
N LEU A 184 -40.94 22.79 15.94
CA LEU A 184 -42.28 23.36 15.81
C LEU A 184 -43.36 22.45 16.43
N LEU A 185 -43.23 21.12 16.30
CA LEU A 185 -44.13 20.20 16.92
C LEU A 185 -44.07 20.28 18.46
N ILE A 186 -42.89 20.34 19.02
CA ILE A 186 -42.69 20.49 20.47
C ILE A 186 -43.28 21.84 20.97
N LEU A 187 -43.02 22.94 20.27
CA LEU A 187 -43.57 24.24 20.59
C LEU A 187 -45.08 24.26 20.48
N GLY A 188 -45.66 23.64 19.45
CA GLY A 188 -47.09 23.54 19.26
C GLY A 188 -47.76 22.76 20.39
N LEU A 189 -47.20 21.62 20.76
CA LEU A 189 -47.70 20.78 21.87
C LEU A 189 -47.58 21.56 23.21
N GLY A 190 -46.48 22.23 23.44
CA GLY A 190 -46.26 23.07 24.62
C GLY A 190 -47.26 24.21 24.72
N PHE A 191 -47.56 24.90 23.61
CA PHE A 191 -48.56 25.96 23.54
C PHE A 191 -49.99 25.42 23.83
N LEU A 192 -50.37 24.32 23.23
CA LEU A 192 -51.65 23.69 23.47
C LEU A 192 -51.84 23.23 24.93
N ALA A 193 -50.77 22.65 25.51
CA ALA A 193 -50.79 22.25 26.91
C ALA A 193 -50.95 23.47 27.88
N THR A 194 -50.26 24.56 27.56
CA THR A 194 -50.33 25.80 28.35
C THR A 194 -51.69 26.46 28.25
N ARG A 195 -52.26 26.47 27.02
CA ARG A 195 -53.61 27.03 26.80
C ARG A 195 -54.70 26.27 27.55
N ARG A 196 -54.65 24.91 27.54
CA ARG A 196 -55.55 24.07 28.30
C ARG A 196 -55.51 24.33 29.81
N ARG A 197 -54.32 24.61 30.35
CA ARG A 197 -54.19 24.92 31.78
C ARG A 197 -54.75 26.31 32.18
N ARG A 198 -54.91 27.24 31.23
CA ARG A 198 -55.47 28.62 31.51
C ARG A 198 -56.99 28.65 31.38
N THR A 199 -57.61 27.62 30.81
CA THR A 199 -59.06 27.55 30.62
C THR A 199 -59.75 26.59 31.61
N ALA A 200 -59.01 25.94 32.47
CA ALA A 200 -59.45 25.16 33.61
C ALA A 200 -59.18 25.97 34.93
#